data_b3fc4263f60bde532baa64d784e3bf5e
#
_entry.id   b3fc4263f60bde532baa64d784e3bf5e
#
_cell.length_a   1.000
_cell.length_b   1.000
_cell.length_c   1.000
_cell.angle_alpha   90.00
_cell.angle_beta   90.00
_cell.angle_gamma   90.00
#
_symmetry.space_group_name_H-M   'P 1'
#
loop_
_entity.id
_entity.type
_entity.pdbx_description
1 polymer ?
#
loop_
_entity_poly.entity_id
_entity_poly.type
_entity_poly.pdbx_seq_one_letter_code
_entity_poly.pdbx_strand_id
1 'polypeptide(L)'
;MIIRSKGFYEEFDRKAGRKRTTHYCAGCGHGIIQKLIAEAMADLDIQDDTVFVSPVGCAAFCYYYLDCGNVAGPHGRAAAVASGLVRAIPDKIVIAYQGDGDLGAIGFNNAFQAANRGDGFAHFFVNNALYAMTGGQLAPTSLPGQKTTTSPYGRDVVNTGEPLKVCEIFNQLDRPVYIERVSVADSKRIMKARKAIRKALQIQKDGKGYAFVEILSPCPTNMRADSVKAAQFVTDEMEKTFPLGCLRDRSDEEPPCCMDIAPRTVDDIVSADYEGDEIADMLDIKERKYKFSGFGGQGILSLGLVIADAASELGRHVSWFPSYGPEQRGGSASCSVVVSGREIGSPTIDHPDILVAMNQPSLERFLPSMQAGSVLIYESSVPLEVQVPEGVTVYPFPASDIASDNGVAKAANTALLGCMVEMGLLDMPEEDVAAALRKSFAAKPKLVDSNMKVFAAARAYARDNLA
;
A
#
# COMPACT_ATOMS: atom_id res chain seq x y z
N MET A 1 -6.43 45.22 17.47
CA MET A 1 -5.30 44.28 17.58
C MET A 1 -5.74 42.97 16.97
N ILE A 2 -5.04 42.44 15.98
CA ILE A 2 -5.35 41.12 15.42
C ILE A 2 -4.77 40.09 16.42
N ILE A 3 -5.65 39.42 17.15
CA ILE A 3 -5.24 38.37 18.10
C ILE A 3 -4.97 37.12 17.28
N ARG A 4 -3.78 36.56 17.46
CA ARG A 4 -3.37 35.29 16.88
C ARG A 4 -4.07 34.16 17.63
N SER A 5 -4.54 33.12 16.92
CA SER A 5 -5.10 31.94 17.55
C SER A 5 -4.02 31.20 18.32
N LYS A 6 -4.38 30.64 19.50
CA LYS A 6 -3.50 29.77 20.30
C LYS A 6 -3.14 28.47 19.57
N GLY A 7 -3.94 28.03 18.60
CA GLY A 7 -3.67 26.85 17.78
C GLY A 7 -2.52 27.02 16.77
N PHE A 8 -1.86 28.19 16.75
CA PHE A 8 -0.63 28.38 15.98
C PHE A 8 0.60 28.44 16.88
N TYR A 9 1.73 27.96 16.37
CA TYR A 9 3.01 28.19 17.04
C TYR A 9 3.23 29.67 17.37
N GLU A 10 3.84 29.97 18.49
CA GLU A 10 4.18 31.36 18.88
C GLU A 10 5.16 31.97 17.89
N GLU A 11 6.15 31.18 17.49
CA GLU A 11 7.11 31.51 16.45
C GLU A 11 7.15 30.36 15.45
N PHE A 12 7.26 30.67 14.17
CA PHE A 12 7.47 29.67 13.12
C PHE A 12 8.66 30.06 12.25
N ASP A 13 9.39 29.03 11.84
CA ASP A 13 10.62 29.17 11.09
C ASP A 13 10.36 29.86 9.74
N ARG A 14 11.22 30.83 9.41
CA ARG A 14 11.20 31.55 8.14
C ARG A 14 12.59 31.49 7.53
N LYS A 15 12.64 31.35 6.22
CA LYS A 15 13.92 31.55 5.52
C LYS A 15 14.44 32.95 5.80
N ALA A 16 15.64 33.03 6.37
CA ALA A 16 16.33 34.30 6.66
C ALA A 16 16.31 35.22 5.43
N GLY A 17 16.03 36.53 5.65
CA GLY A 17 16.03 37.54 4.61
C GLY A 17 14.78 37.68 3.76
N ARG A 18 13.73 36.85 3.94
CA ARG A 18 12.44 37.02 3.22
C ARG A 18 11.49 37.95 3.99
N LYS A 19 10.94 38.96 3.28
CA LYS A 19 9.93 39.88 3.83
C LYS A 19 8.54 39.27 3.96
N ARG A 20 8.30 38.06 3.44
CA ARG A 20 6.99 37.39 3.48
C ARG A 20 6.71 36.83 4.87
N THR A 21 5.52 37.08 5.34
CA THR A 21 5.02 36.61 6.64
C THR A 21 4.44 35.20 6.61
N THR A 22 4.25 34.62 5.42
CA THR A 22 3.67 33.31 5.21
C THR A 22 4.18 32.68 3.92
N HIS A 23 4.13 31.35 3.82
CA HIS A 23 4.43 30.61 2.59
C HIS A 23 3.33 30.72 1.55
N TYR A 24 2.12 31.11 1.95
CA TYR A 24 0.97 31.24 1.04
C TYR A 24 1.04 32.52 0.20
N CYS A 25 0.45 32.44 -0.98
CA CYS A 25 0.30 33.61 -1.86
C CYS A 25 -0.67 34.62 -1.26
N ALA A 26 -0.49 35.90 -1.56
CA ALA A 26 -1.41 36.95 -1.13
C ALA A 26 -2.80 36.71 -1.71
N GLY A 27 -3.84 36.63 -0.87
CA GLY A 27 -5.20 36.31 -1.26
C GLY A 27 -5.53 34.82 -1.46
N CYS A 28 -4.58 33.91 -1.15
CA CYS A 28 -4.82 32.48 -1.15
C CYS A 28 -5.72 32.06 0.01
N GLY A 29 -6.71 31.21 -0.25
CA GLY A 29 -7.66 30.77 0.77
C GLY A 29 -7.05 29.85 1.84
N HIS A 30 -5.94 29.16 1.59
CA HIS A 30 -5.31 28.26 2.58
C HIS A 30 -4.99 28.96 3.89
N GLY A 31 -4.46 30.20 3.87
CA GLY A 31 -4.14 30.93 5.08
C GLY A 31 -5.38 31.23 5.94
N ILE A 32 -6.52 31.51 5.31
CA ILE A 32 -7.79 31.71 6.00
C ILE A 32 -8.29 30.40 6.60
N ILE A 33 -8.28 29.32 5.82
CA ILE A 33 -8.78 28.00 6.25
C ILE A 33 -7.98 27.51 7.46
N GLN A 34 -6.66 27.59 7.43
CA GLN A 34 -5.81 27.18 8.54
C GLN A 34 -6.03 28.01 9.80
N LYS A 35 -6.27 29.32 9.64
CA LYS A 35 -6.67 30.16 10.78
C LYS A 35 -7.98 29.69 11.40
N LEU A 36 -8.98 29.32 10.58
CA LEU A 36 -10.25 28.82 11.10
C LEU A 36 -10.12 27.47 11.79
N ILE A 37 -9.25 26.58 11.29
CA ILE A 37 -8.95 25.30 11.95
C ILE A 37 -8.23 25.55 13.28
N ALA A 38 -7.21 26.40 13.32
CA ALA A 38 -6.48 26.74 14.55
C ALA A 38 -7.38 27.39 15.60
N GLU A 39 -8.30 28.28 15.20
CA GLU A 39 -9.31 28.87 16.07
C GLU A 39 -10.24 27.80 16.64
N ALA A 40 -10.72 26.88 15.80
CA ALA A 40 -11.64 25.83 16.22
C ALA A 40 -10.96 24.84 17.18
N MET A 41 -9.69 24.45 16.92
CA MET A 41 -8.92 23.59 17.85
C MET A 41 -8.78 24.26 19.22
N ALA A 42 -8.41 25.53 19.26
CA ALA A 42 -8.26 26.27 20.50
C ALA A 42 -9.59 26.49 21.24
N ASP A 43 -10.66 26.84 20.52
CA ASP A 43 -12.01 27.06 21.08
C ASP A 43 -12.64 25.76 21.64
N LEU A 44 -12.30 24.63 21.07
CA LEU A 44 -12.81 23.32 21.50
C LEU A 44 -11.88 22.65 22.53
N ASP A 45 -10.74 23.28 22.85
CA ASP A 45 -9.73 22.72 23.76
C ASP A 45 -9.32 21.30 23.35
N ILE A 46 -8.92 21.15 22.07
CA ILE A 46 -8.51 19.86 21.49
C ILE A 46 -7.12 19.91 20.87
N GLN A 47 -6.37 20.97 21.05
CA GLN A 47 -5.08 21.20 20.39
C GLN A 47 -4.06 20.10 20.70
N ASP A 48 -3.89 19.75 21.96
CA ASP A 48 -2.94 18.72 22.43
C ASP A 48 -3.38 17.29 22.12
N ASP A 49 -4.67 17.12 21.79
CA ASP A 49 -5.22 15.84 21.39
C ASP A 49 -5.36 15.69 19.88
N THR A 50 -4.94 16.71 19.10
CA THR A 50 -5.07 16.72 17.66
C THR A 50 -3.81 16.20 16.98
N VAL A 51 -3.99 15.29 16.02
CA VAL A 51 -2.97 14.87 15.05
C VAL A 51 -3.41 15.29 13.65
N PHE A 52 -2.61 16.16 13.04
CA PHE A 52 -2.86 16.70 11.71
C PHE A 52 -2.11 15.88 10.66
N VAL A 53 -2.79 15.34 9.67
CA VAL A 53 -2.17 14.65 8.55
C VAL A 53 -1.91 15.65 7.43
N SER A 54 -0.63 16.03 7.29
CA SER A 54 -0.16 16.93 6.25
C SER A 54 -0.03 16.19 4.92
N PRO A 55 -0.67 16.70 3.85
CA PRO A 55 -0.65 16.08 2.53
C PRO A 55 0.54 16.58 1.70
N VAL A 56 0.44 16.40 0.38
CA VAL A 56 1.34 17.01 -0.59
C VAL A 56 0.61 18.14 -1.36
N GLY A 57 1.35 19.16 -1.75
CA GLY A 57 0.83 20.37 -2.39
C GLY A 57 0.81 21.58 -1.46
N CYS A 58 0.09 22.66 -1.83
CA CYS A 58 0.03 23.89 -1.01
C CYS A 58 -0.50 23.62 0.41
N ALA A 59 -1.34 22.62 0.58
CA ALA A 59 -1.87 22.22 1.87
C ALA A 59 -0.78 21.73 2.84
N ALA A 60 0.35 21.20 2.34
CA ALA A 60 1.45 20.68 3.16
C ALA A 60 2.07 21.74 4.08
N PHE A 61 2.01 23.03 3.73
CA PHE A 61 2.60 24.09 4.55
C PHE A 61 1.93 24.26 5.92
N CYS A 62 0.85 23.56 6.22
CA CYS A 62 0.16 23.62 7.51
C CYS A 62 1.08 23.28 8.69
N TYR A 63 2.03 22.36 8.54
CA TYR A 63 2.95 21.95 9.59
C TYR A 63 3.86 23.08 10.08
N TYR A 64 4.05 24.15 9.31
CA TYR A 64 4.80 25.32 9.76
C TYR A 64 4.03 26.22 10.72
N TYR A 65 2.70 26.08 10.78
CA TYR A 65 1.84 27.04 11.47
C TYR A 65 1.05 26.45 12.63
N LEU A 66 0.53 25.23 12.47
CA LEU A 66 -0.37 24.60 13.44
C LEU A 66 0.44 23.94 14.57
N ASP A 67 0.19 24.39 15.79
CA ASP A 67 0.81 23.86 17.01
C ASP A 67 0.00 22.66 17.52
N CYS A 68 0.18 21.51 16.87
CA CYS A 68 -0.44 20.23 17.22
C CYS A 68 0.43 19.09 16.69
N GLY A 69 0.09 17.85 17.03
CA GLY A 69 0.72 16.67 16.43
C GLY A 69 0.64 16.69 14.91
N ASN A 70 1.69 16.30 14.20
CA ASN A 70 1.71 16.30 12.75
C ASN A 70 2.35 15.04 12.18
N VAL A 71 1.71 14.45 11.16
CA VAL A 71 2.22 13.32 10.38
C VAL A 71 2.19 13.68 8.90
N ALA A 72 3.35 13.64 8.24
CA ALA A 72 3.44 13.85 6.80
C ALA A 72 3.12 12.55 6.05
N GLY A 73 2.13 12.57 5.18
CA GLY A 73 1.77 11.44 4.32
C GLY A 73 2.29 11.60 2.88
N PRO A 74 2.50 10.50 2.15
CA PRO A 74 2.75 10.55 0.71
C PRO A 74 1.57 11.17 -0.04
N HIS A 75 1.82 11.68 -1.25
CA HIS A 75 0.79 12.32 -2.09
C HIS A 75 -0.41 11.39 -2.31
N GLY A 76 -1.61 11.90 -2.03
CA GLY A 76 -2.88 11.17 -2.14
C GLY A 76 -3.14 10.16 -1.02
N ARG A 77 -2.29 10.07 0.02
CA ARG A 77 -2.43 9.06 1.07
C ARG A 77 -2.87 9.60 2.43
N ALA A 78 -3.17 10.89 2.54
CA ALA A 78 -3.57 11.48 3.82
C ALA A 78 -4.80 10.77 4.44
N ALA A 79 -5.83 10.44 3.64
CA ALA A 79 -6.98 9.69 4.14
C ALA A 79 -6.62 8.27 4.62
N ALA A 80 -5.69 7.57 3.94
CA ALA A 80 -5.22 6.26 4.36
C ALA A 80 -4.41 6.32 5.66
N VAL A 81 -3.53 7.33 5.80
CA VAL A 81 -2.78 7.59 7.04
C VAL A 81 -3.74 7.93 8.17
N ALA A 82 -4.73 8.81 7.94
CA ALA A 82 -5.75 9.14 8.92
C ALA A 82 -6.55 7.89 9.37
N SER A 83 -6.93 7.01 8.42
CA SER A 83 -7.59 5.74 8.73
C SER A 83 -6.75 4.81 9.62
N GLY A 84 -5.43 4.82 9.45
CA GLY A 84 -4.50 4.10 10.32
C GLY A 84 -4.40 4.74 11.71
N LEU A 85 -4.26 6.07 11.76
CA LEU A 85 -4.11 6.81 13.01
C LEU A 85 -5.33 6.68 13.93
N VAL A 86 -6.55 6.80 13.42
CA VAL A 86 -7.77 6.65 14.25
C VAL A 86 -7.91 5.27 14.86
N ARG A 87 -7.23 4.27 14.31
CA ARG A 87 -7.16 2.90 14.86
C ARG A 87 -6.02 2.73 15.85
N ALA A 88 -4.86 3.31 15.53
CA ALA A 88 -3.66 3.17 16.36
C ALA A 88 -3.70 4.04 17.62
N ILE A 89 -4.35 5.20 17.55
CA ILE A 89 -4.46 6.18 18.65
C ILE A 89 -5.90 6.66 18.80
N PRO A 90 -6.85 5.80 19.24
CA PRO A 90 -8.29 6.08 19.24
C PRO A 90 -8.69 7.28 20.11
N ASP A 91 -7.87 7.64 21.10
CA ASP A 91 -8.11 8.78 22.01
C ASP A 91 -7.73 10.13 21.38
N LYS A 92 -7.16 10.14 20.16
CA LYS A 92 -6.72 11.36 19.49
C LYS A 92 -7.69 11.79 18.39
N ILE A 93 -7.77 13.08 18.19
CA ILE A 93 -8.56 13.70 17.13
C ILE A 93 -7.67 13.79 15.87
N VAL A 94 -8.12 13.16 14.80
CA VAL A 94 -7.35 13.16 13.55
C VAL A 94 -7.98 14.12 12.53
N ILE A 95 -7.15 14.95 11.90
CA ILE A 95 -7.53 15.86 10.82
C ILE A 95 -6.77 15.48 9.56
N ALA A 96 -7.47 15.13 8.48
CA ALA A 96 -6.90 15.03 7.14
C ALA A 96 -7.22 16.31 6.35
N TYR A 97 -6.18 16.91 5.72
CA TYR A 97 -6.31 18.18 5.00
C TYR A 97 -5.69 18.06 3.62
N GLN A 98 -6.50 18.08 2.56
CA GLN A 98 -6.06 17.76 1.20
C GLN A 98 -6.54 18.81 0.18
N GLY A 99 -5.72 19.06 -0.85
CA GLY A 99 -6.11 19.85 -2.03
C GLY A 99 -6.78 18.97 -3.10
N ASP A 100 -7.24 19.60 -4.17
CA ASP A 100 -7.95 18.92 -5.27
C ASP A 100 -7.10 17.92 -6.05
N GLY A 101 -5.82 18.18 -6.23
CA GLY A 101 -4.90 17.20 -6.81
C GLY A 101 -4.61 16.02 -5.87
N ASP A 102 -4.47 16.31 -4.60
CA ASP A 102 -4.14 15.31 -3.59
C ASP A 102 -5.33 14.39 -3.31
N LEU A 103 -6.53 14.93 -3.07
CA LEU A 103 -7.72 14.14 -2.82
C LEU A 103 -8.40 13.68 -4.11
N GLY A 104 -8.68 14.62 -5.02
CA GLY A 104 -9.56 14.38 -6.16
C GLY A 104 -8.92 13.54 -7.28
N ALA A 105 -7.58 13.49 -7.35
CA ALA A 105 -6.85 12.66 -8.32
C ALA A 105 -6.20 11.45 -7.65
N ILE A 106 -5.01 11.61 -7.08
CA ILE A 106 -4.20 10.49 -6.58
C ILE A 106 -4.87 9.79 -5.40
N GLY A 107 -5.52 10.56 -4.51
CA GLY A 107 -6.07 10.08 -3.25
C GLY A 107 -7.54 9.69 -3.28
N PHE A 108 -8.26 9.85 -4.40
CA PHE A 108 -9.71 9.71 -4.43
C PHE A 108 -10.20 8.35 -3.88
N ASN A 109 -9.57 7.26 -4.31
CA ASN A 109 -9.93 5.94 -3.82
C ASN A 109 -9.74 5.80 -2.30
N ASN A 110 -8.64 6.32 -1.75
CA ASN A 110 -8.40 6.25 -0.30
C ASN A 110 -9.40 7.10 0.48
N ALA A 111 -9.71 8.31 0.00
CA ALA A 111 -10.70 9.19 0.60
C ALA A 111 -12.12 8.59 0.54
N PHE A 112 -12.49 8.01 -0.62
CA PHE A 112 -13.76 7.32 -0.82
C PHE A 112 -13.92 6.13 0.14
N GLN A 113 -12.90 5.27 0.26
CA GLN A 113 -12.96 4.11 1.14
C GLN A 113 -12.97 4.49 2.63
N ALA A 114 -12.25 5.55 3.02
CA ALA A 114 -12.32 6.07 4.38
C ALA A 114 -13.72 6.60 4.72
N ALA A 115 -14.33 7.35 3.80
CA ALA A 115 -15.71 7.83 3.93
C ALA A 115 -16.72 6.68 3.97
N ASN A 116 -16.53 5.65 3.11
CA ASN A 116 -17.39 4.47 3.06
C ASN A 116 -17.35 3.64 4.35
N ARG A 117 -16.19 3.55 5.00
CA ARG A 117 -16.07 2.91 6.32
C ARG A 117 -16.58 3.78 7.45
N GLY A 118 -16.70 5.11 7.25
CA GLY A 118 -17.04 6.06 8.30
C GLY A 118 -15.92 6.27 9.32
N ASP A 119 -14.66 6.18 8.86
CA ASP A 119 -13.49 6.33 9.72
C ASP A 119 -13.55 7.68 10.49
N GLY A 120 -13.39 7.66 11.81
CA GLY A 120 -13.61 8.80 12.70
C GLY A 120 -12.54 9.89 12.61
N PHE A 121 -12.52 10.66 11.50
CA PHE A 121 -11.66 11.84 11.38
C PHE A 121 -12.36 12.98 10.63
N ALA A 122 -11.89 14.22 10.87
CA ALA A 122 -12.32 15.39 10.11
C ALA A 122 -11.50 15.49 8.82
N HIS A 123 -12.20 15.47 7.69
CA HIS A 123 -11.58 15.56 6.38
C HIS A 123 -11.89 16.90 5.71
N PHE A 124 -10.90 17.78 5.65
CA PHE A 124 -11.01 19.07 4.98
C PHE A 124 -10.43 18.99 3.58
N PHE A 125 -11.25 19.26 2.59
CA PHE A 125 -10.92 19.25 1.18
C PHE A 125 -10.91 20.66 0.61
N VAL A 126 -9.75 21.16 0.22
CA VAL A 126 -9.61 22.51 -0.36
C VAL A 126 -9.67 22.39 -1.88
N ASN A 127 -10.78 22.86 -2.44
CA ASN A 127 -11.02 22.89 -3.88
C ASN A 127 -10.73 24.29 -4.42
N ASN A 128 -9.70 24.43 -5.23
CA ASN A 128 -9.34 25.67 -5.93
C ASN A 128 -9.36 25.51 -7.46
N ALA A 129 -9.93 24.42 -7.96
CA ALA A 129 -10.17 24.10 -9.36
C ALA A 129 -8.92 23.97 -10.24
N LEU A 130 -7.73 23.73 -9.67
CA LEU A 130 -6.48 23.49 -10.42
C LEU A 130 -5.35 22.95 -9.54
N TYR A 131 -4.32 22.32 -10.15
CA TYR A 131 -3.09 21.98 -9.44
C TYR A 131 -2.23 23.22 -9.23
N ALA A 132 -2.34 23.83 -8.05
CA ALA A 132 -1.75 25.13 -7.80
C ALA A 132 -0.23 25.11 -7.64
N MET A 133 0.34 24.20 -6.82
CA MET A 133 1.76 24.21 -6.47
C MET A 133 2.67 23.93 -7.67
N THR A 134 2.24 23.09 -8.59
CA THR A 134 3.03 22.63 -9.75
C THR A 134 2.92 23.54 -10.98
N GLY A 135 2.11 24.62 -10.91
CA GLY A 135 2.05 25.64 -11.96
C GLY A 135 0.71 25.75 -12.69
N GLY A 136 -0.39 25.29 -12.10
CA GLY A 136 -1.74 25.54 -12.59
C GLY A 136 -2.21 24.57 -13.67
N GLN A 137 -1.95 23.29 -13.53
CA GLN A 137 -2.45 22.24 -14.41
C GLN A 137 -3.93 21.94 -14.16
N LEU A 138 -4.56 21.24 -15.11
CA LEU A 138 -5.92 20.76 -15.02
C LEU A 138 -6.08 19.81 -13.84
N ALA A 139 -6.99 20.11 -12.93
CA ALA A 139 -7.38 19.23 -11.82
C ALA A 139 -8.72 18.54 -12.13
N PRO A 140 -9.06 17.45 -11.43
CA PRO A 140 -10.37 16.81 -11.55
C PRO A 140 -11.54 17.78 -11.31
N THR A 141 -11.33 18.81 -10.48
CA THR A 141 -12.31 19.85 -10.11
C THR A 141 -12.32 21.07 -11.03
N SER A 142 -11.40 21.17 -12.00
CA SER A 142 -11.39 22.31 -12.94
C SER A 142 -12.71 22.44 -13.68
N LEU A 143 -13.17 23.69 -13.91
CA LEU A 143 -14.47 23.95 -14.52
C LEU A 143 -14.47 23.72 -16.03
N PRO A 144 -15.62 23.42 -16.66
CA PRO A 144 -15.74 23.37 -18.13
C PRO A 144 -15.26 24.68 -18.75
N GLY A 145 -14.43 24.60 -19.79
CA GLY A 145 -13.84 25.76 -20.44
C GLY A 145 -12.76 26.50 -19.65
N GLN A 146 -12.46 26.10 -18.41
CA GLN A 146 -11.38 26.72 -17.62
C GLN A 146 -10.03 26.48 -18.28
N LYS A 147 -9.30 27.56 -18.56
CA LYS A 147 -7.94 27.49 -19.10
C LYS A 147 -6.94 27.19 -18.00
N THR A 148 -6.08 26.21 -18.24
CA THR A 148 -5.00 25.81 -17.36
C THR A 148 -3.71 25.60 -18.18
N THR A 149 -2.57 25.35 -17.52
CA THR A 149 -1.30 25.12 -18.23
C THR A 149 -1.32 23.85 -19.09
N THR A 150 -2.15 22.87 -18.74
CA THR A 150 -2.32 21.62 -19.52
C THR A 150 -3.59 21.57 -20.35
N SER A 151 -4.45 22.59 -20.25
CA SER A 151 -5.62 22.81 -21.12
C SER A 151 -5.70 24.27 -21.57
N PRO A 152 -4.79 24.70 -22.46
CA PRO A 152 -4.67 26.12 -22.85
C PRO A 152 -5.87 26.66 -23.61
N TYR A 153 -6.64 25.80 -24.24
CA TYR A 153 -7.88 26.14 -24.95
C TYR A 153 -9.15 26.08 -24.09
N GLY A 154 -8.99 25.64 -22.81
CA GLY A 154 -10.04 25.38 -21.85
C GLY A 154 -10.28 23.88 -21.64
N ARG A 155 -10.87 23.53 -20.49
CA ARG A 155 -11.27 22.14 -20.21
C ARG A 155 -12.33 21.69 -21.20
N ASP A 156 -12.03 20.64 -21.95
CA ASP A 156 -12.99 19.95 -22.81
C ASP A 156 -13.52 18.72 -22.05
N VAL A 157 -14.81 18.79 -21.67
CA VAL A 157 -15.46 17.73 -20.88
C VAL A 157 -15.61 16.41 -21.64
N VAL A 158 -15.61 16.44 -22.97
CA VAL A 158 -15.67 15.22 -23.77
C VAL A 158 -14.40 14.39 -23.60
N ASN A 159 -13.24 15.07 -23.56
CA ASN A 159 -11.94 14.39 -23.43
C ASN A 159 -11.50 14.17 -21.97
N THR A 160 -11.92 15.04 -21.03
CA THR A 160 -11.38 15.06 -19.66
C THR A 160 -12.43 14.85 -18.58
N GLY A 161 -13.67 14.57 -18.97
CA GLY A 161 -14.80 14.37 -18.06
C GLY A 161 -15.30 15.66 -17.40
N GLU A 162 -16.41 15.55 -16.70
CA GLU A 162 -17.01 16.63 -15.91
C GLU A 162 -16.21 16.91 -14.61
N PRO A 163 -16.37 18.11 -14.04
CA PRO A 163 -15.79 18.42 -12.73
C PRO A 163 -16.24 17.44 -11.65
N LEU A 164 -15.26 16.92 -10.89
CA LEU A 164 -15.52 15.94 -9.84
C LEU A 164 -16.25 16.59 -8.65
N LYS A 165 -17.48 16.16 -8.41
CA LYS A 165 -18.34 16.65 -7.32
C LYS A 165 -18.23 15.74 -6.10
N VAL A 166 -17.20 15.93 -5.28
CA VAL A 166 -16.84 15.02 -4.19
C VAL A 166 -17.92 14.94 -3.11
N CYS A 167 -18.50 16.07 -2.72
CA CYS A 167 -19.58 16.08 -1.72
C CYS A 167 -20.78 15.25 -2.16
N GLU A 168 -21.20 15.36 -3.42
CA GLU A 168 -22.33 14.62 -3.98
C GLU A 168 -22.05 13.11 -4.01
N ILE A 169 -20.84 12.72 -4.39
CA ILE A 169 -20.42 11.32 -4.41
C ILE A 169 -20.40 10.73 -2.99
N PHE A 170 -19.78 11.43 -2.04
CA PHE A 170 -19.72 10.96 -0.65
C PHE A 170 -21.09 10.94 0.02
N ASN A 171 -22.02 11.80 -0.43
CA ASN A 171 -23.39 11.79 0.06
C ASN A 171 -24.21 10.57 -0.36
N GLN A 172 -23.74 9.77 -1.32
CA GLN A 172 -24.35 8.47 -1.66
C GLN A 172 -23.91 7.34 -0.69
N LEU A 173 -22.91 7.58 0.13
CA LEU A 173 -22.42 6.60 1.11
C LEU A 173 -23.25 6.67 2.40
N ASP A 174 -23.45 5.55 3.07
CA ASP A 174 -24.27 5.48 4.29
C ASP A 174 -23.56 5.99 5.55
N ARG A 175 -22.26 5.85 5.63
CA ARG A 175 -21.49 6.05 6.85
C ARG A 175 -21.11 7.50 7.21
N PRO A 176 -20.87 8.43 6.26
CA PRO A 176 -20.53 9.81 6.65
C PRO A 176 -21.60 10.46 7.52
N VAL A 177 -21.18 11.07 8.62
CA VAL A 177 -22.08 11.75 9.58
C VAL A 177 -22.37 13.18 9.12
N TYR A 178 -21.36 13.84 8.60
CA TYR A 178 -21.48 15.24 8.18
C TYR A 178 -20.79 15.48 6.83
N ILE A 179 -21.50 16.16 5.91
CA ILE A 179 -20.99 16.57 4.59
C ILE A 179 -21.48 17.98 4.32
N GLU A 180 -20.56 18.94 4.21
CA GLU A 180 -20.90 20.31 3.86
C GLU A 180 -19.91 20.91 2.86
N ARG A 181 -20.41 21.72 1.93
CA ARG A 181 -19.59 22.52 1.03
C ARG A 181 -19.71 23.99 1.41
N VAL A 182 -18.58 24.63 1.66
CA VAL A 182 -18.46 26.04 2.04
C VAL A 182 -17.46 26.78 1.16
N SER A 183 -17.29 28.06 1.36
CA SER A 183 -16.35 28.91 0.61
C SER A 183 -15.66 29.91 1.54
N VAL A 184 -14.48 30.38 1.14
CA VAL A 184 -13.73 31.43 1.84
C VAL A 184 -13.52 32.68 0.97
N ALA A 185 -14.38 32.89 -0.02
CA ALA A 185 -14.26 33.98 -0.98
C ALA A 185 -14.54 35.41 -0.39
N ASP A 186 -15.40 35.49 0.63
CA ASP A 186 -15.74 36.76 1.30
C ASP A 186 -16.04 36.55 2.80
N SER A 187 -16.23 37.66 3.52
CA SER A 187 -16.44 37.63 4.98
C SER A 187 -17.70 36.85 5.40
N LYS A 188 -18.80 36.92 4.65
CA LYS A 188 -20.03 36.17 4.94
C LYS A 188 -19.82 34.66 4.76
N ARG A 189 -19.11 34.28 3.73
CA ARG A 189 -18.77 32.91 3.42
C ARG A 189 -17.74 32.33 4.43
N ILE A 190 -16.74 33.15 4.80
CA ILE A 190 -15.76 32.80 5.85
C ILE A 190 -16.46 32.48 7.17
N MET A 191 -17.49 33.24 7.55
CA MET A 191 -18.26 32.97 8.78
C MET A 191 -19.04 31.64 8.71
N LYS A 192 -19.50 31.24 7.52
CA LYS A 192 -20.10 29.92 7.31
C LYS A 192 -19.06 28.81 7.39
N ALA A 193 -17.92 28.99 6.70
CA ALA A 193 -16.80 28.05 6.76
C ALA A 193 -16.30 27.82 8.20
N ARG A 194 -16.22 28.90 9.01
CA ARG A 194 -15.90 28.80 10.44
C ARG A 194 -16.85 27.85 11.19
N LYS A 195 -18.14 27.97 10.95
CA LYS A 195 -19.16 27.12 11.59
C LYS A 195 -19.02 25.66 11.15
N ALA A 196 -18.84 25.42 9.85
CA ALA A 196 -18.69 24.08 9.31
C ALA A 196 -17.42 23.38 9.82
N ILE A 197 -16.28 24.07 9.82
CA ILE A 197 -15.01 23.55 10.36
C ILE A 197 -15.16 23.23 11.86
N ARG A 198 -15.70 24.17 12.64
CA ARG A 198 -15.92 23.94 14.08
C ARG A 198 -16.84 22.74 14.31
N LYS A 199 -17.92 22.60 13.52
CA LYS A 199 -18.85 21.47 13.64
C LYS A 199 -18.18 20.15 13.30
N ALA A 200 -17.39 20.09 12.23
CA ALA A 200 -16.64 18.90 11.87
C ALA A 200 -15.69 18.45 13.00
N LEU A 201 -14.99 19.40 13.64
CA LEU A 201 -14.11 19.11 14.77
C LEU A 201 -14.88 18.74 16.06
N GLN A 202 -16.05 19.35 16.29
CA GLN A 202 -16.91 18.94 17.40
C GLN A 202 -17.38 17.49 17.23
N ILE A 203 -17.76 17.07 16.01
CA ILE A 203 -18.12 15.68 15.68
C ILE A 203 -16.99 14.73 16.04
N GLN A 204 -15.72 15.11 15.79
CA GLN A 204 -14.57 14.29 16.18
C GLN A 204 -14.39 14.25 17.70
N LYS A 205 -14.50 15.40 18.36
CA LYS A 205 -14.43 15.47 19.84
C LYS A 205 -15.49 14.59 20.51
N ASP A 206 -16.67 14.51 19.89
CA ASP A 206 -17.80 13.71 20.37
C ASP A 206 -17.74 12.24 19.89
N GLY A 207 -16.70 11.82 19.15
CA GLY A 207 -16.51 10.46 18.67
C GLY A 207 -17.59 9.96 17.70
N LYS A 208 -18.25 10.86 16.93
CA LYS A 208 -19.45 10.51 16.14
C LYS A 208 -19.19 9.94 14.76
N GLY A 209 -17.96 9.99 14.25
CA GLY A 209 -17.56 9.38 12.98
C GLY A 209 -17.05 10.36 11.93
N TYR A 210 -17.14 9.98 10.65
CA TYR A 210 -16.55 10.71 9.54
C TYR A 210 -17.26 12.03 9.23
N ALA A 211 -16.48 13.12 9.22
CA ALA A 211 -16.96 14.45 8.84
C ALA A 211 -16.17 15.01 7.66
N PHE A 212 -16.86 15.40 6.60
CA PHE A 212 -16.25 15.93 5.36
C PHE A 212 -16.68 17.36 5.09
N VAL A 213 -15.71 18.25 4.89
CA VAL A 213 -15.99 19.65 4.51
C VAL A 213 -15.18 20.01 3.28
N GLU A 214 -15.85 20.24 2.15
CA GLU A 214 -15.25 20.82 0.94
C GLU A 214 -15.27 22.34 1.04
N ILE A 215 -14.11 22.96 0.82
CA ILE A 215 -13.92 24.40 0.97
C ILE A 215 -13.45 24.99 -0.35
N LEU A 216 -14.33 25.69 -1.03
CA LEU A 216 -13.99 26.43 -2.26
C LEU A 216 -13.06 27.60 -1.91
N SER A 217 -11.92 27.65 -2.61
CA SER A 217 -10.80 28.51 -2.21
C SER A 217 -10.24 29.29 -3.40
N PRO A 218 -10.01 30.62 -3.26
CA PRO A 218 -9.33 31.39 -4.29
C PRO A 218 -7.85 31.00 -4.42
N CYS A 219 -7.36 30.92 -5.68
CA CYS A 219 -5.95 30.72 -6.02
C CYS A 219 -5.43 31.80 -6.96
N PRO A 220 -5.00 32.98 -6.46
CA PRO A 220 -4.64 34.12 -7.29
C PRO A 220 -3.47 33.88 -8.24
N THR A 221 -2.43 33.19 -7.78
CA THR A 221 -1.15 33.06 -8.51
C THR A 221 -1.30 32.33 -9.84
N ASN A 222 -1.96 31.18 -9.85
CA ASN A 222 -2.11 30.39 -11.08
C ASN A 222 -3.24 30.88 -11.99
N MET A 223 -4.19 31.63 -11.43
CA MET A 223 -5.21 32.35 -12.19
C MET A 223 -4.67 33.64 -12.81
N ARG A 224 -3.43 34.04 -12.45
CA ARG A 224 -2.83 35.33 -12.83
C ARG A 224 -3.78 36.52 -12.57
N ALA A 225 -4.46 36.46 -11.44
CA ALA A 225 -5.45 37.41 -11.01
C ALA A 225 -5.05 38.06 -9.68
N ASP A 226 -5.55 39.22 -9.40
CA ASP A 226 -5.50 39.79 -8.06
C ASP A 226 -6.41 39.01 -7.09
N SER A 227 -6.31 39.30 -5.81
CA SER A 227 -7.07 38.60 -4.77
C SER A 227 -8.58 38.80 -4.91
N VAL A 228 -9.05 39.96 -5.43
CA VAL A 228 -10.46 40.27 -5.61
C VAL A 228 -11.04 39.44 -6.77
N LYS A 229 -10.36 39.42 -7.91
CA LYS A 229 -10.79 38.64 -9.08
C LYS A 229 -10.74 37.12 -8.77
N ALA A 230 -9.77 36.68 -8.03
CA ALA A 230 -9.69 35.26 -7.62
C ALA A 230 -10.86 34.89 -6.69
N ALA A 231 -11.25 35.76 -5.78
CA ALA A 231 -12.43 35.58 -4.94
C ALA A 231 -13.74 35.63 -5.77
N GLN A 232 -13.83 36.55 -6.73
CA GLN A 232 -14.97 36.62 -7.66
C GLN A 232 -15.13 35.36 -8.50
N PHE A 233 -14.02 34.77 -8.98
CA PHE A 233 -14.09 33.50 -9.70
C PHE A 233 -14.73 32.40 -8.86
N VAL A 234 -14.43 32.34 -7.56
CA VAL A 234 -15.10 31.39 -6.68
C VAL A 234 -16.60 31.65 -6.60
N THR A 235 -17.02 32.90 -6.39
CA THR A 235 -18.44 33.24 -6.25
C THR A 235 -19.22 33.12 -7.55
N ASP A 236 -18.63 33.56 -8.67
CA ASP A 236 -19.34 33.75 -9.92
C ASP A 236 -19.29 32.48 -10.81
N GLU A 237 -18.25 31.65 -10.67
CA GLU A 237 -18.08 30.47 -11.52
C GLU A 237 -18.06 29.16 -10.72
N MET A 238 -17.22 29.04 -9.66
CA MET A 238 -17.12 27.78 -8.94
C MET A 238 -18.41 27.40 -8.21
N GLU A 239 -19.09 28.37 -7.58
CA GLU A 239 -20.33 28.11 -6.84
C GLU A 239 -21.51 27.69 -7.74
N LYS A 240 -21.46 27.96 -9.05
CA LYS A 240 -22.44 27.44 -10.02
C LYS A 240 -22.25 25.93 -10.24
N THR A 241 -20.99 25.49 -10.30
CA THR A 241 -20.64 24.09 -10.51
C THR A 241 -20.69 23.28 -9.21
N PHE A 242 -20.31 23.93 -8.11
CA PHE A 242 -20.23 23.37 -6.77
C PHE A 242 -21.13 24.17 -5.80
N PRO A 243 -22.46 23.96 -5.80
CA PRO A 243 -23.37 24.69 -4.94
C PRO A 243 -23.01 24.53 -3.45
N LEU A 244 -23.00 25.66 -2.73
CA LEU A 244 -22.73 25.67 -1.29
C LEU A 244 -23.91 25.12 -0.50
N GLY A 245 -23.64 24.42 0.59
CA GLY A 245 -24.66 23.94 1.52
C GLY A 245 -24.25 22.71 2.27
N CYS A 246 -25.06 22.38 3.26
CA CYS A 246 -24.98 21.13 3.99
C CYS A 246 -25.77 20.06 3.23
N LEU A 247 -25.08 19.01 2.79
CA LEU A 247 -25.68 17.87 2.07
C LEU A 247 -26.13 16.79 3.06
N ARG A 248 -25.45 16.70 4.21
CA ARG A 248 -25.76 15.73 5.25
C ARG A 248 -25.36 16.27 6.62
N ASP A 249 -26.23 16.09 7.57
CA ASP A 249 -25.97 16.35 8.97
C ASP A 249 -26.76 15.36 9.84
N ARG A 250 -26.03 14.37 10.38
CA ARG A 250 -26.55 13.36 11.30
C ARG A 250 -25.83 13.42 12.63
N SER A 251 -25.27 14.59 12.97
CA SER A 251 -24.49 14.76 14.20
C SER A 251 -25.33 14.61 15.49
N ASP A 252 -26.65 14.71 15.41
CA ASP A 252 -27.57 14.52 16.53
C ASP A 252 -28.04 13.05 16.67
N GLU A 253 -27.74 12.20 15.66
CA GLU A 253 -28.06 10.77 15.73
C GLU A 253 -27.04 10.01 16.61
N GLU A 254 -27.43 8.83 17.09
CA GLU A 254 -26.50 7.91 17.74
C GLU A 254 -25.35 7.58 16.78
N PRO A 255 -24.09 7.59 17.24
CA PRO A 255 -22.98 7.25 16.37
C PRO A 255 -23.18 5.83 15.84
N PRO A 256 -22.96 5.62 14.52
CA PRO A 256 -22.89 4.25 14.01
C PRO A 256 -21.83 3.52 14.81
N CYS A 257 -22.15 2.32 15.28
CA CYS A 257 -21.34 1.49 16.18
C CYS A 257 -19.84 1.71 15.96
N CYS A 258 -19.19 2.25 16.96
CA CYS A 258 -17.75 2.43 16.98
C CYS A 258 -17.10 1.08 16.72
N MET A 259 -16.03 1.05 15.93
CA MET A 259 -15.21 -0.16 15.86
C MET A 259 -14.68 -0.44 17.26
N ASP A 260 -15.17 -1.50 17.88
CA ASP A 260 -14.51 -2.07 19.04
C ASP A 260 -13.21 -2.71 18.56
N ILE A 261 -12.19 -1.87 18.42
CA ILE A 261 -10.84 -2.33 18.17
C ILE A 261 -10.25 -2.53 19.57
N ALA A 262 -10.55 -3.68 20.16
CA ALA A 262 -9.73 -4.14 21.26
C ALA A 262 -8.28 -4.15 20.75
N PRO A 263 -7.35 -3.45 21.40
CA PRO A 263 -5.95 -3.48 21.02
C PRO A 263 -5.51 -4.94 21.10
N ARG A 264 -5.28 -5.55 19.93
CA ARG A 264 -4.69 -6.87 19.81
C ARG A 264 -3.22 -6.70 19.54
N THR A 265 -2.39 -7.32 20.34
CA THR A 265 -0.97 -7.43 20.02
C THR A 265 -0.78 -8.37 18.83
N VAL A 266 0.37 -8.31 18.18
CA VAL A 266 0.70 -9.30 17.14
C VAL A 266 0.59 -10.72 17.71
N ASP A 267 0.98 -10.90 18.96
CA ASP A 267 0.89 -12.17 19.67
C ASP A 267 -0.56 -12.64 19.87
N ASP A 268 -1.50 -11.73 20.17
CA ASP A 268 -2.94 -12.04 20.24
C ASP A 268 -3.53 -12.47 18.89
N ILE A 269 -2.99 -12.00 17.79
CA ILE A 269 -3.44 -12.35 16.42
C ILE A 269 -2.82 -13.67 15.98
N VAL A 270 -1.54 -13.89 16.31
CA VAL A 270 -0.80 -15.09 15.93
C VAL A 270 -1.12 -16.25 16.86
N SER A 271 -1.32 -16.00 18.16
CA SER A 271 -1.59 -17.03 19.17
C SER A 271 -3.06 -17.46 19.26
N ALA A 272 -4.00 -16.72 18.69
CA ALA A 272 -5.44 -16.99 18.86
C ALA A 272 -5.90 -18.34 18.28
N ASP A 273 -5.13 -18.97 17.38
CA ASP A 273 -5.46 -20.25 16.75
C ASP A 273 -4.23 -21.20 16.61
N TYR A 274 -3.11 -20.89 17.25
CA TYR A 274 -1.89 -21.68 17.15
C TYR A 274 -1.48 -22.25 18.52
N GLU A 275 -1.99 -23.44 18.83
CA GLU A 275 -1.42 -24.33 19.86
C GLU A 275 -0.19 -25.05 19.24
N GLY A 276 0.82 -24.30 18.84
CA GLY A 276 2.07 -24.84 18.34
C GLY A 276 3.13 -24.79 19.44
N ASP A 277 3.87 -25.87 19.59
CA ASP A 277 5.08 -25.88 20.41
C ASP A 277 6.05 -24.80 19.90
N GLU A 278 6.71 -24.10 20.81
CA GLU A 278 7.82 -23.22 20.44
C GLU A 278 8.85 -24.04 19.63
N ILE A 279 9.17 -23.57 18.42
CA ILE A 279 10.20 -24.21 17.60
C ILE A 279 11.54 -23.96 18.30
N ALA A 280 12.07 -24.99 18.94
CA ALA A 280 13.38 -24.93 19.60
C ALA A 280 14.48 -24.81 18.55
N ASP A 281 15.50 -23.99 18.83
CA ASP A 281 16.67 -23.89 17.96
C ASP A 281 17.41 -25.21 17.88
N MET A 282 17.66 -25.68 16.66
CA MET A 282 18.44 -26.88 16.33
C MET A 282 19.79 -26.42 15.78
N LEU A 283 20.76 -26.15 16.67
CA LEU A 283 22.02 -25.48 16.33
C LEU A 283 22.96 -26.31 15.42
N ASP A 284 22.73 -27.60 15.28
CA ASP A 284 23.44 -28.52 14.38
C ASP A 284 22.90 -28.47 12.94
N ILE A 285 21.73 -27.87 12.72
CA ILE A 285 21.16 -27.71 11.40
C ILE A 285 21.65 -26.42 10.75
N LYS A 286 22.38 -26.57 9.66
CA LYS A 286 22.89 -25.44 8.88
C LYS A 286 21.78 -24.80 8.06
N GLU A 287 21.73 -23.46 8.06
CA GLU A 287 20.84 -22.72 7.15
C GLU A 287 21.12 -23.07 5.68
N ARG A 288 20.05 -23.34 4.92
CA ARG A 288 20.09 -23.63 3.49
C ARG A 288 19.13 -22.71 2.73
N LYS A 289 19.61 -22.14 1.65
CA LYS A 289 18.91 -21.15 0.82
C LYS A 289 18.63 -21.74 -0.56
N TYR A 290 17.37 -21.98 -0.86
CA TYR A 290 16.92 -22.54 -2.13
C TYR A 290 16.25 -21.47 -2.97
N LYS A 291 16.63 -21.38 -4.26
CA LYS A 291 15.96 -20.58 -5.25
C LYS A 291 15.39 -21.46 -6.35
N PHE A 292 14.09 -21.41 -6.51
CA PHE A 292 13.37 -22.12 -7.58
C PHE A 292 12.84 -21.12 -8.59
N SER A 293 13.06 -21.35 -9.88
CA SER A 293 12.63 -20.40 -10.91
C SER A 293 12.27 -21.10 -12.23
N GLY A 294 11.22 -20.57 -12.88
CA GLY A 294 10.68 -21.11 -14.12
C GLY A 294 9.53 -20.26 -14.65
N PHE A 295 8.67 -20.87 -15.46
CA PHE A 295 7.42 -20.24 -15.91
C PHE A 295 6.24 -20.63 -15.02
N GLY A 296 5.23 -19.75 -14.98
CA GLY A 296 3.94 -20.05 -14.38
C GLY A 296 3.31 -21.31 -15.03
N GLY A 297 2.92 -22.28 -14.20
CA GLY A 297 2.40 -23.57 -14.61
C GLY A 297 3.39 -24.75 -14.56
N GLN A 298 4.69 -24.51 -14.36
CA GLN A 298 5.71 -25.56 -14.20
C GLN A 298 5.78 -26.12 -12.76
N GLY A 299 4.93 -25.64 -11.83
CA GLY A 299 4.87 -26.14 -10.47
C GLY A 299 6.02 -25.68 -9.55
N ILE A 300 6.76 -24.66 -9.93
CA ILE A 300 7.93 -24.12 -9.19
C ILE A 300 7.56 -23.67 -7.77
N LEU A 301 6.46 -22.95 -7.62
CA LEU A 301 5.98 -22.49 -6.32
C LEU A 301 5.57 -23.69 -5.43
N SER A 302 4.94 -24.70 -6.03
CA SER A 302 4.53 -25.92 -5.32
C SER A 302 5.73 -26.76 -4.87
N LEU A 303 6.81 -26.80 -5.67
CA LEU A 303 8.06 -27.44 -5.29
C LEU A 303 8.62 -26.84 -4.00
N GLY A 304 8.74 -25.50 -3.99
CA GLY A 304 9.22 -24.79 -2.80
C GLY A 304 8.33 -24.99 -1.58
N LEU A 305 6.99 -25.03 -1.79
CA LEU A 305 6.03 -25.22 -0.70
C LEU A 305 6.14 -26.63 -0.09
N VAL A 306 6.30 -27.69 -0.90
CA VAL A 306 6.46 -29.06 -0.39
C VAL A 306 7.73 -29.19 0.44
N ILE A 307 8.83 -28.54 0.05
CA ILE A 307 10.08 -28.52 0.81
C ILE A 307 9.90 -27.76 2.14
N ALA A 308 9.19 -26.63 2.09
CA ALA A 308 8.89 -25.83 3.27
C ALA A 308 8.02 -26.63 4.27
N ASP A 309 6.97 -27.31 3.78
CA ASP A 309 6.09 -28.13 4.60
C ASP A 309 6.85 -29.30 5.25
N ALA A 310 7.71 -30.02 4.50
CA ALA A 310 8.52 -31.11 5.02
C ALA A 310 9.47 -30.63 6.12
N ALA A 311 10.13 -29.49 5.91
CA ALA A 311 11.05 -28.93 6.90
C ALA A 311 10.31 -28.42 8.16
N SER A 312 9.12 -27.85 7.99
CA SER A 312 8.28 -27.39 9.09
C SER A 312 7.77 -28.55 9.95
N GLU A 313 7.37 -29.67 9.34
CA GLU A 313 6.95 -30.89 10.07
C GLU A 313 8.09 -31.53 10.88
N LEU A 314 9.33 -31.27 10.48
CA LEU A 314 10.54 -31.65 11.23
C LEU A 314 10.91 -30.65 12.34
N GLY A 315 10.08 -29.66 12.61
CA GLY A 315 10.31 -28.63 13.64
C GLY A 315 11.40 -27.62 13.27
N ARG A 316 11.73 -27.46 11.98
CA ARG A 316 12.73 -26.47 11.53
C ARG A 316 12.11 -25.11 11.29
N HIS A 317 12.90 -24.07 11.47
CA HIS A 317 12.50 -22.72 11.01
C HIS A 317 12.49 -22.67 9.49
N VAL A 318 11.40 -22.17 8.90
CA VAL A 318 11.20 -22.16 7.45
C VAL A 318 10.64 -20.80 6.98
N SER A 319 11.17 -20.33 5.88
CA SER A 319 10.58 -19.22 5.15
C SER A 319 10.32 -19.62 3.70
N TRP A 320 9.11 -19.42 3.21
CA TRP A 320 8.74 -19.56 1.79
C TRP A 320 8.24 -18.23 1.23
N PHE A 321 8.98 -17.69 0.27
CA PHE A 321 8.71 -16.37 -0.30
C PHE A 321 8.53 -16.47 -1.83
N PRO A 322 7.27 -16.50 -2.32
CA PRO A 322 6.97 -16.58 -3.74
C PRO A 322 7.08 -15.21 -4.42
N SER A 323 7.47 -15.22 -5.69
CA SER A 323 7.51 -14.06 -6.59
C SER A 323 6.97 -14.47 -7.97
N TYR A 324 5.87 -13.86 -8.38
CA TYR A 324 5.23 -14.11 -9.69
C TYR A 324 4.53 -12.85 -10.19
N GLY A 325 4.45 -12.74 -11.52
CA GLY A 325 3.70 -11.67 -12.17
C GLY A 325 2.19 -11.91 -12.19
N PRO A 326 1.41 -10.94 -12.70
CA PRO A 326 -0.04 -11.07 -12.85
C PRO A 326 -0.45 -12.13 -13.89
N GLU A 327 0.49 -12.58 -14.74
CA GLU A 327 0.25 -13.60 -15.75
C GLU A 327 0.13 -14.98 -15.10
N GLN A 328 -1.04 -15.60 -15.17
CA GLN A 328 -1.27 -16.94 -14.58
C GLN A 328 -0.52 -18.06 -15.30
N ARG A 329 -0.13 -17.88 -16.58
CA ARG A 329 0.60 -18.86 -17.38
C ARG A 329 1.62 -18.16 -18.29
N GLY A 330 2.83 -18.73 -18.37
CA GLY A 330 3.89 -18.23 -19.26
C GLY A 330 4.66 -17.02 -18.73
N GLY A 331 4.23 -16.37 -17.65
CA GLY A 331 5.00 -15.35 -16.94
C GLY A 331 6.10 -15.97 -16.07
N SER A 332 7.09 -15.17 -15.69
CA SER A 332 8.16 -15.62 -14.80
C SER A 332 7.61 -15.90 -13.39
N ALA A 333 7.92 -17.06 -12.85
CA ALA A 333 7.59 -17.44 -11.48
C ALA A 333 8.86 -17.92 -10.76
N SER A 334 9.03 -17.48 -9.53
CA SER A 334 10.14 -17.99 -8.69
C SER A 334 9.69 -18.01 -7.23
N CYS A 335 10.35 -18.82 -6.43
CA CYS A 335 10.24 -18.72 -4.97
C CYS A 335 11.60 -18.90 -4.32
N SER A 336 11.76 -18.29 -3.15
CA SER A 336 12.85 -18.48 -2.24
C SER A 336 12.36 -19.34 -1.09
N VAL A 337 13.15 -20.35 -0.69
CA VAL A 337 12.91 -21.14 0.51
C VAL A 337 14.17 -21.08 1.35
N VAL A 338 14.02 -20.71 2.61
CA VAL A 338 15.10 -20.79 3.60
C VAL A 338 14.70 -21.83 4.63
N VAL A 339 15.56 -22.79 4.89
CA VAL A 339 15.41 -23.79 5.97
C VAL A 339 16.56 -23.60 6.93
N SER A 340 16.26 -23.49 8.21
CA SER A 340 17.27 -23.18 9.23
C SER A 340 16.97 -23.91 10.53
N GLY A 341 18.00 -24.19 11.29
CA GLY A 341 17.87 -24.69 12.66
C GLY A 341 17.61 -23.56 13.68
N ARG A 342 17.55 -22.30 13.25
CA ARG A 342 17.30 -21.13 14.10
C ARG A 342 16.45 -20.12 13.36
N GLU A 343 15.95 -19.13 14.08
CA GLU A 343 15.12 -18.08 13.54
C GLU A 343 15.73 -17.41 12.27
N ILE A 344 14.89 -17.22 11.25
CA ILE A 344 15.27 -16.68 9.94
C ILE A 344 15.08 -15.17 9.93
N GLY A 345 16.18 -14.43 9.85
CA GLY A 345 16.14 -12.96 9.84
C GLY A 345 15.63 -12.32 8.55
N SER A 346 15.63 -13.05 7.40
CA SER A 346 15.14 -12.54 6.13
C SER A 346 14.65 -13.64 5.21
N PRO A 347 13.46 -13.50 4.58
CA PRO A 347 12.96 -14.43 3.57
C PRO A 347 13.59 -14.21 2.19
N THR A 348 14.33 -13.13 1.99
CA THR A 348 14.99 -12.81 0.71
C THR A 348 16.36 -13.46 0.64
N ILE A 349 16.74 -13.94 -0.57
CA ILE A 349 17.99 -14.63 -0.83
C ILE A 349 18.76 -13.87 -1.89
N ASP A 350 19.92 -13.36 -1.54
CA ASP A 350 20.84 -12.70 -2.48
C ASP A 350 21.74 -13.73 -3.18
N HIS A 351 22.22 -14.73 -2.43
CA HIS A 351 23.09 -15.80 -2.91
C HIS A 351 22.49 -17.17 -2.52
N PRO A 352 21.86 -17.89 -3.46
CA PRO A 352 21.29 -19.20 -3.17
C PRO A 352 22.40 -20.27 -3.03
N ASP A 353 22.24 -21.19 -2.06
CA ASP A 353 23.07 -22.41 -1.99
C ASP A 353 22.65 -23.39 -3.09
N ILE A 354 21.35 -23.45 -3.40
CA ILE A 354 20.80 -24.31 -4.45
C ILE A 354 19.87 -23.48 -5.35
N LEU A 355 20.18 -23.44 -6.65
CA LEU A 355 19.33 -22.88 -7.66
C LEU A 355 18.72 -24.00 -8.53
N VAL A 356 17.40 -24.00 -8.67
CA VAL A 356 16.69 -24.82 -9.64
C VAL A 356 16.12 -23.92 -10.72
N ALA A 357 16.53 -24.09 -11.99
CA ALA A 357 16.12 -23.26 -13.11
C ALA A 357 15.47 -24.12 -14.21
N MET A 358 14.22 -23.80 -14.57
CA MET A 358 13.43 -24.56 -15.54
C MET A 358 13.35 -23.87 -16.92
N ASN A 359 14.03 -22.74 -17.11
CA ASN A 359 14.04 -22.01 -18.38
C ASN A 359 15.23 -21.06 -18.47
N GLN A 360 15.52 -20.60 -19.69
CA GLN A 360 16.65 -19.72 -19.98
C GLN A 360 16.59 -18.38 -19.23
N PRO A 361 15.45 -17.65 -19.15
CA PRO A 361 15.38 -16.40 -18.38
C PRO A 361 15.70 -16.58 -16.88
N SER A 362 15.43 -17.76 -16.33
CA SER A 362 15.77 -18.08 -14.92
C SER A 362 17.28 -18.22 -14.74
N LEU A 363 17.95 -18.86 -15.68
CA LEU A 363 19.42 -18.99 -15.70
C LEU A 363 20.05 -17.59 -15.82
N GLU A 364 19.63 -16.80 -16.78
CA GLU A 364 20.15 -15.42 -17.01
C GLU A 364 20.01 -14.55 -15.76
N ARG A 365 18.89 -14.67 -15.06
CA ARG A 365 18.59 -13.83 -13.90
C ARG A 365 19.29 -14.24 -12.64
N PHE A 366 19.35 -15.54 -12.33
CA PHE A 366 19.75 -16.01 -10.99
C PHE A 366 21.12 -16.67 -10.95
N LEU A 367 21.59 -17.29 -12.03
CA LEU A 367 22.92 -17.93 -12.06
C LEU A 367 24.08 -16.97 -11.74
N PRO A 368 24.07 -15.69 -12.21
CA PRO A 368 25.13 -14.75 -11.85
C PRO A 368 25.26 -14.44 -10.34
N SER A 369 24.22 -14.71 -9.55
CA SER A 369 24.23 -14.47 -8.10
C SER A 369 24.79 -15.64 -7.28
N MET A 370 25.07 -16.77 -7.92
CA MET A 370 25.59 -17.97 -7.24
C MET A 370 27.05 -17.78 -6.85
N GLN A 371 27.45 -18.44 -5.78
CA GLN A 371 28.81 -18.39 -5.25
C GLN A 371 29.47 -19.78 -5.27
N ALA A 372 30.79 -19.83 -5.09
CA ALA A 372 31.53 -21.07 -5.00
C ALA A 372 30.97 -21.99 -3.88
N GLY A 373 30.80 -23.25 -4.20
CA GLY A 373 30.21 -24.26 -3.31
C GLY A 373 28.67 -24.38 -3.41
N SER A 374 28.03 -23.56 -4.23
CA SER A 374 26.58 -23.70 -4.51
C SER A 374 26.32 -24.68 -5.67
N VAL A 375 25.06 -25.11 -5.79
CA VAL A 375 24.60 -26.13 -6.74
C VAL A 375 23.53 -25.57 -7.67
N LEU A 376 23.73 -25.72 -8.97
CA LEU A 376 22.73 -25.48 -10.00
C LEU A 376 22.13 -26.80 -10.48
N ILE A 377 20.80 -26.95 -10.41
CA ILE A 377 20.05 -27.96 -11.14
C ILE A 377 19.24 -27.23 -12.21
N TYR A 378 19.36 -27.62 -13.46
CA TYR A 378 18.58 -26.98 -14.53
C TYR A 378 17.96 -28.01 -15.48
N GLU A 379 16.81 -27.65 -16.07
CA GLU A 379 16.15 -28.48 -17.09
C GLU A 379 17.08 -28.73 -18.28
N SER A 380 17.44 -29.99 -18.52
CA SER A 380 18.48 -30.34 -19.51
C SER A 380 18.14 -29.99 -20.96
N SER A 381 16.86 -29.79 -21.28
CA SER A 381 16.42 -29.31 -22.58
C SER A 381 16.66 -27.81 -22.79
N VAL A 382 17.04 -27.08 -21.76
CA VAL A 382 17.38 -25.65 -21.82
C VAL A 382 18.87 -25.48 -22.10
N PRO A 383 19.29 -24.72 -23.12
CA PRO A 383 20.70 -24.49 -23.37
C PRO A 383 21.34 -23.67 -22.26
N LEU A 384 22.53 -24.07 -21.79
CA LEU A 384 23.29 -23.31 -20.79
C LEU A 384 24.18 -22.28 -21.49
N GLU A 385 23.58 -21.14 -21.86
CA GLU A 385 24.28 -20.05 -22.57
C GLU A 385 24.87 -18.99 -21.62
N VAL A 386 24.60 -19.10 -20.32
CA VAL A 386 25.08 -18.17 -19.29
C VAL A 386 26.38 -18.70 -18.69
N GLN A 387 27.34 -17.80 -18.50
CA GLN A 387 28.61 -18.18 -17.85
C GLN A 387 28.34 -18.64 -16.42
N VAL A 388 28.79 -19.85 -16.10
CA VAL A 388 28.71 -20.41 -14.76
C VAL A 388 29.81 -19.80 -13.88
N PRO A 389 29.48 -19.25 -12.71
CA PRO A 389 30.49 -18.76 -11.78
C PRO A 389 31.44 -19.86 -11.32
N GLU A 390 32.68 -19.50 -11.04
CA GLU A 390 33.70 -20.46 -10.59
C GLU A 390 33.30 -21.15 -9.28
N GLY A 391 33.48 -22.46 -9.21
CA GLY A 391 33.17 -23.25 -8.03
C GLY A 391 31.69 -23.60 -7.84
N VAL A 392 30.82 -23.31 -8.81
CA VAL A 392 29.42 -23.77 -8.84
C VAL A 392 29.36 -25.16 -9.46
N THR A 393 28.73 -26.11 -8.76
CA THR A 393 28.46 -27.46 -9.29
C THR A 393 27.19 -27.43 -10.14
N VAL A 394 27.22 -28.03 -11.33
CA VAL A 394 26.13 -27.95 -12.31
C VAL A 394 25.61 -29.35 -12.65
N TYR A 395 24.28 -29.51 -12.52
CA TYR A 395 23.57 -30.73 -12.87
C TYR A 395 22.49 -30.48 -13.91
N PRO A 396 22.69 -30.87 -15.20
CA PRO A 396 21.61 -30.95 -16.17
C PRO A 396 20.67 -32.11 -15.79
N PHE A 397 19.38 -31.83 -15.67
CA PHE A 397 18.40 -32.82 -15.24
C PHE A 397 17.17 -32.82 -16.12
N PRO A 398 16.76 -33.95 -16.76
CA PRO A 398 15.65 -34.05 -17.69
C PRO A 398 14.31 -34.19 -16.94
N ALA A 399 13.94 -33.21 -16.14
CA ALA A 399 12.76 -33.27 -15.28
C ALA A 399 11.46 -33.43 -16.09
N SER A 400 11.36 -32.74 -17.22
CA SER A 400 10.20 -32.78 -18.10
C SER A 400 10.04 -34.14 -18.81
N ASP A 401 11.15 -34.73 -19.24
CA ASP A 401 11.13 -36.04 -19.91
C ASP A 401 10.77 -37.14 -18.91
N ILE A 402 11.41 -37.17 -17.74
CA ILE A 402 11.09 -38.14 -16.68
C ILE A 402 9.61 -38.07 -16.30
N ALA A 403 9.05 -36.87 -16.15
CA ALA A 403 7.63 -36.70 -15.84
C ALA A 403 6.73 -37.22 -16.97
N SER A 404 7.09 -36.94 -18.23
CA SER A 404 6.35 -37.38 -19.43
C SER A 404 6.38 -38.88 -19.61
N ASP A 405 7.55 -39.52 -19.46
CA ASP A 405 7.76 -40.95 -19.60
C ASP A 405 6.97 -41.77 -18.55
N ASN A 406 6.71 -41.15 -17.40
CA ASN A 406 5.90 -41.73 -16.34
C ASN A 406 4.40 -41.33 -16.44
N GLY A 407 3.96 -40.74 -17.56
CA GLY A 407 2.56 -40.43 -17.86
C GLY A 407 2.02 -39.18 -17.17
N VAL A 408 2.86 -38.33 -16.58
CA VAL A 408 2.44 -37.13 -15.85
C VAL A 408 3.29 -35.92 -16.30
N ALA A 409 3.14 -35.46 -17.54
CA ALA A 409 3.92 -34.37 -18.13
C ALA A 409 3.96 -33.05 -17.31
N LYS A 410 3.02 -32.85 -16.37
CA LYS A 410 2.97 -31.68 -15.48
C LYS A 410 3.71 -31.88 -14.15
N ALA A 411 4.36 -33.01 -13.94
CA ALA A 411 5.02 -33.35 -12.67
C ALA A 411 6.56 -33.14 -12.70
N ALA A 412 7.06 -32.28 -13.58
CA ALA A 412 8.46 -31.94 -13.64
C ALA A 412 9.00 -31.39 -12.28
N ASN A 413 8.19 -30.65 -11.54
CA ASN A 413 8.49 -30.23 -10.18
C ASN A 413 8.66 -31.40 -9.20
N THR A 414 7.87 -32.46 -9.35
CA THR A 414 7.99 -33.71 -8.56
C THR A 414 9.26 -34.46 -8.94
N ALA A 415 9.65 -34.48 -10.21
CA ALA A 415 10.90 -35.05 -10.66
C ALA A 415 12.10 -34.29 -10.07
N LEU A 416 12.08 -32.95 -10.06
CA LEU A 416 13.11 -32.14 -9.42
C LEU A 416 13.23 -32.44 -7.92
N LEU A 417 12.10 -32.60 -7.22
CA LEU A 417 12.10 -32.95 -5.80
C LEU A 417 12.80 -34.30 -5.57
N GLY A 418 12.50 -35.30 -6.41
CA GLY A 418 13.17 -36.61 -6.35
C GLY A 418 14.68 -36.52 -6.58
N CYS A 419 15.10 -35.72 -7.57
CA CYS A 419 16.52 -35.44 -7.82
C CYS A 419 17.20 -34.83 -6.59
N MET A 420 16.60 -33.80 -6.00
CA MET A 420 17.17 -33.09 -4.84
C MET A 420 17.29 -34.00 -3.62
N VAL A 421 16.33 -34.90 -3.38
CA VAL A 421 16.41 -35.90 -2.30
C VAL A 421 17.56 -36.86 -2.52
N GLU A 422 17.67 -37.45 -3.72
CA GLU A 422 18.73 -38.43 -4.02
C GLU A 422 20.14 -37.81 -3.94
N MET A 423 20.27 -36.55 -4.35
CA MET A 423 21.53 -35.80 -4.30
C MET A 423 21.86 -35.28 -2.88
N GLY A 424 21.03 -35.57 -1.86
CA GLY A 424 21.23 -35.09 -0.49
C GLY A 424 21.20 -33.59 -0.30
N LEU A 425 20.49 -32.88 -1.17
CA LEU A 425 20.49 -31.39 -1.17
C LEU A 425 19.50 -30.77 -0.19
N LEU A 426 18.61 -31.60 0.41
CA LEU A 426 17.57 -31.08 1.31
C LEU A 426 17.92 -31.22 2.78
N ASP A 427 18.94 -32.00 3.14
CA ASP A 427 19.29 -32.35 4.53
C ASP A 427 18.08 -32.88 5.34
N MET A 428 17.13 -33.55 4.69
CA MET A 428 15.91 -34.11 5.26
C MET A 428 15.77 -35.58 4.88
N PRO A 429 15.19 -36.42 5.78
CA PRO A 429 14.90 -37.80 5.44
C PRO A 429 13.95 -37.90 4.24
N GLU A 430 14.20 -38.89 3.36
CA GLU A 430 13.35 -39.15 2.19
C GLU A 430 11.87 -39.33 2.55
N GLU A 431 11.62 -40.07 3.63
CA GLU A 431 10.28 -40.40 4.08
C GLU A 431 9.43 -39.19 4.44
N ASP A 432 10.05 -38.14 5.04
CA ASP A 432 9.37 -36.92 5.41
C ASP A 432 9.05 -36.06 4.17
N VAL A 433 9.99 -35.95 3.24
CA VAL A 433 9.76 -35.27 1.97
C VAL A 433 8.68 -35.98 1.15
N ALA A 434 8.70 -37.32 1.12
CA ALA A 434 7.68 -38.12 0.44
C ALA A 434 6.32 -38.01 1.13
N ALA A 435 6.24 -37.86 2.43
CA ALA A 435 5.01 -37.62 3.18
C ALA A 435 4.43 -36.27 2.86
N ALA A 436 5.24 -35.20 2.87
CA ALA A 436 4.82 -33.86 2.47
C ALA A 436 4.35 -33.80 1.01
N LEU A 437 5.03 -34.52 0.11
CA LEU A 437 4.59 -34.64 -1.28
C LEU A 437 3.19 -35.29 -1.38
N ARG A 438 2.95 -36.42 -0.66
CA ARG A 438 1.63 -37.07 -0.62
C ARG A 438 0.56 -36.12 -0.06
N LYS A 439 0.86 -35.42 1.01
CA LYS A 439 -0.02 -34.42 1.65
C LYS A 439 -0.40 -33.30 0.70
N SER A 440 0.53 -32.83 -0.14
CA SER A 440 0.26 -31.78 -1.13
C SER A 440 -0.81 -32.17 -2.15
N PHE A 441 -1.04 -33.46 -2.36
CA PHE A 441 -2.10 -34.00 -3.25
C PHE A 441 -3.32 -34.54 -2.48
N ALA A 442 -3.48 -34.27 -1.19
CA ALA A 442 -4.59 -34.79 -0.37
C ALA A 442 -5.96 -34.45 -0.97
N ALA A 443 -6.14 -33.27 -1.56
CA ALA A 443 -7.35 -32.87 -2.24
C ALA A 443 -7.60 -33.58 -3.60
N LYS A 444 -6.58 -34.31 -4.12
CA LYS A 444 -6.63 -35.02 -5.42
C LYS A 444 -5.98 -36.40 -5.31
N PRO A 445 -6.55 -37.35 -4.56
CA PRO A 445 -5.90 -38.64 -4.25
C PRO A 445 -5.46 -39.44 -5.48
N LYS A 446 -6.18 -39.30 -6.59
CA LYS A 446 -5.83 -39.97 -7.86
C LYS A 446 -4.48 -39.58 -8.45
N LEU A 447 -3.92 -38.44 -8.02
CA LEU A 447 -2.62 -37.95 -8.48
C LEU A 447 -1.47 -38.42 -7.58
N VAL A 448 -1.73 -38.94 -6.39
CA VAL A 448 -0.70 -39.36 -5.44
C VAL A 448 0.20 -40.44 -6.04
N ASP A 449 -0.37 -41.55 -6.45
CA ASP A 449 0.40 -42.71 -6.95
C ASP A 449 1.23 -42.38 -8.20
N SER A 450 0.65 -41.55 -9.11
CA SER A 450 1.33 -41.15 -10.33
C SER A 450 2.51 -40.19 -10.04
N ASN A 451 2.33 -39.27 -9.11
CA ASN A 451 3.43 -38.38 -8.70
C ASN A 451 4.51 -39.12 -7.91
N MET A 452 4.14 -40.07 -7.07
CA MET A 452 5.11 -40.93 -6.36
C MET A 452 5.93 -41.79 -7.32
N LYS A 453 5.36 -42.26 -8.45
CA LYS A 453 6.12 -42.94 -9.52
C LYS A 453 7.16 -42.02 -10.16
N VAL A 454 6.76 -40.75 -10.48
CA VAL A 454 7.69 -39.76 -11.02
C VAL A 454 8.80 -39.47 -10.03
N PHE A 455 8.47 -39.29 -8.76
CA PHE A 455 9.44 -39.09 -7.68
C PHE A 455 10.48 -40.19 -7.61
N ALA A 456 10.01 -41.45 -7.62
CA ALA A 456 10.89 -42.61 -7.57
C ALA A 456 11.77 -42.77 -8.83
N ALA A 457 11.18 -42.53 -10.03
CA ALA A 457 11.92 -42.57 -11.29
C ALA A 457 13.01 -41.51 -11.36
N ALA A 458 12.71 -40.30 -10.88
CA ALA A 458 13.66 -39.19 -10.83
C ALA A 458 14.84 -39.50 -9.90
N ARG A 459 14.59 -40.13 -8.75
CA ARG A 459 15.63 -40.58 -7.85
C ARG A 459 16.55 -41.63 -8.48
N ALA A 460 15.94 -42.61 -9.14
CA ALA A 460 16.70 -43.64 -9.85
C ALA A 460 17.61 -43.01 -10.91
N TYR A 461 17.05 -42.08 -11.72
CA TYR A 461 17.84 -41.36 -12.71
C TYR A 461 19.02 -40.58 -12.10
N ALA A 462 18.75 -39.86 -11.00
CA ALA A 462 19.79 -39.04 -10.33
C ALA A 462 20.91 -39.91 -9.77
N ARG A 463 20.57 -41.06 -9.16
CA ARG A 463 21.53 -42.06 -8.65
C ARG A 463 22.42 -42.61 -9.77
N ASP A 464 21.82 -42.96 -10.90
CA ASP A 464 22.52 -43.62 -12.00
C ASP A 464 23.36 -42.66 -12.86
N ASN A 465 23.05 -41.37 -12.87
CA ASN A 465 23.63 -40.43 -13.82
C ASN A 465 24.31 -39.19 -13.20
N LEU A 466 24.02 -38.85 -11.94
CA LEU A 466 24.47 -37.59 -11.32
C LEU A 466 25.28 -37.80 -10.01
N ALA A 467 25.18 -38.95 -9.38
CA ALA A 467 25.86 -39.27 -8.13
C ALA A 467 27.33 -39.64 -8.30
#